data_09bcee94bbf370885585ddb4a455d278
#
_entry.id   09bcee94bbf370885585ddb4a455d278
#
_cell.length_a   1.000
_cell.length_b   1.000
_cell.length_c   1.000
_cell.angle_alpha   90.00
_cell.angle_beta   90.00
_cell.angle_gamma   90.00
#
_symmetry.space_group_name_H-M   'P 1'
#
loop_
_entity.id
_entity.type
_entity.pdbx_description
1 polymer ?
#
loop_
_entity_poly.entity_id
_entity_poly.type
_entity_poly.pdbx_seq_one_letter_code
_entity_poly.pdbx_strand_id
1 'polypeptide(L)'
;ASAAILAAWRRVETIDGIPQACRPASEDEGYQAQDALVAAMGEPVAGYKLGATSPGAQEIFSVDKPFVGTLFESSLLQNGATVAKGGVTLYAVEAEFVFRFSADIPARAEAYSVDEVMAATGQMMPAIEVPDTRLSEGPKAGIAQVLADDGLARYLVLGSPVEGWRDADLPEHPVAIRANGETVSEGSGANELGDPR
;
A
#
# COMPACT_ATOMS: atom_id res chain seq x y z
N ALA A 1 -2.64 20.20 5.15
CA ALA A 1 -2.87 18.95 4.40
C ALA A 1 -3.42 17.86 5.34
N SER A 2 -2.60 17.33 6.24
CA SER A 2 -2.91 16.18 7.12
C SER A 2 -4.23 16.30 7.88
N ALA A 3 -4.55 17.46 8.46
CA ALA A 3 -5.80 17.66 9.19
C ALA A 3 -7.06 17.50 8.31
N ALA A 4 -7.00 17.91 7.04
CA ALA A 4 -8.12 17.75 6.10
C ALA A 4 -8.30 16.26 5.73
N ILE A 5 -7.21 15.57 5.44
CA ILE A 5 -7.22 14.12 5.17
C ILE A 5 -7.70 13.34 6.39
N LEU A 6 -7.17 13.62 7.58
CA LEU A 6 -7.58 12.96 8.82
C LEU A 6 -9.08 13.11 9.11
N ALA A 7 -9.61 14.31 8.88
CA ALA A 7 -11.04 14.57 9.05
C ALA A 7 -11.90 13.77 8.08
N ALA A 8 -11.49 13.66 6.81
CA ALA A 8 -12.16 12.86 5.80
C ALA A 8 -12.04 11.35 6.12
N TRP A 9 -10.84 10.90 6.52
CA TRP A 9 -10.59 9.52 6.97
C TRP A 9 -11.55 9.07 8.07
N ARG A 10 -11.66 9.87 9.14
CA ARG A 10 -12.53 9.55 10.29
C ARG A 10 -14.02 9.52 9.95
N ARG A 11 -14.44 10.24 8.91
CA ARG A 11 -15.83 10.26 8.44
C ARG A 11 -16.14 9.30 7.31
N VAL A 12 -15.10 8.62 6.78
CA VAL A 12 -15.19 7.78 5.57
C VAL A 12 -15.82 8.58 4.42
N GLU A 13 -15.26 9.75 4.14
CA GLU A 13 -15.72 10.67 3.10
C GLU A 13 -14.57 11.05 2.18
N THR A 14 -14.91 11.51 0.98
CA THR A 14 -13.96 12.15 0.07
C THR A 14 -14.10 13.67 0.11
N ILE A 15 -12.99 14.35 -0.20
CA ILE A 15 -12.90 15.79 -0.45
C ILE A 15 -12.42 16.03 -1.87
N ASP A 16 -12.80 17.15 -2.49
CA ASP A 16 -12.42 17.50 -3.87
C ASP A 16 -10.93 17.78 -4.07
N GLY A 17 -10.18 17.74 -2.98
CA GLY A 17 -8.73 17.91 -2.93
C GLY A 17 -8.30 18.58 -1.65
N ILE A 18 -7.01 18.50 -1.36
CA ILE A 18 -6.43 19.23 -0.23
C ILE A 18 -6.57 20.74 -0.48
N PRO A 19 -7.02 21.53 0.52
CA PRO A 19 -7.18 22.98 0.36
C PRO A 19 -5.91 23.64 -0.20
N GLN A 20 -6.06 24.51 -1.19
CA GLN A 20 -4.95 25.10 -1.92
C GLN A 20 -3.90 25.76 -1.01
N ALA A 21 -4.30 26.37 0.09
CA ALA A 21 -3.41 27.02 1.05
C ALA A 21 -2.44 26.08 1.75
N CYS A 22 -2.70 24.76 1.71
CA CYS A 22 -1.84 23.72 2.34
C CYS A 22 -1.69 22.49 1.46
N ARG A 23 -1.97 22.61 0.15
CA ARG A 23 -1.79 21.52 -0.81
C ARG A 23 -0.32 21.30 -1.06
N PRO A 24 0.18 20.06 -0.94
CA PRO A 24 1.57 19.77 -1.25
C PRO A 24 1.83 19.96 -2.75
N ALA A 25 2.97 20.55 -3.10
CA ALA A 25 3.38 20.85 -4.46
C ALA A 25 4.48 19.90 -4.97
N SER A 26 5.05 19.08 -4.09
CA SER A 26 6.11 18.11 -4.41
C SER A 26 5.88 16.80 -3.65
N GLU A 27 6.58 15.73 -4.08
CA GLU A 27 6.57 14.44 -3.35
C GLU A 27 7.07 14.63 -1.91
N ASP A 28 8.14 15.40 -1.70
CA ASP A 28 8.68 15.65 -0.36
C ASP A 28 7.64 16.31 0.56
N GLU A 29 6.90 17.30 0.06
CA GLU A 29 5.81 17.92 0.82
C GLU A 29 4.65 16.95 1.03
N GLY A 30 4.40 16.03 0.08
CA GLY A 30 3.45 14.95 0.19
C GLY A 30 3.82 14.01 1.34
N TYR A 31 5.06 13.54 1.39
CA TYR A 31 5.55 12.69 2.48
C TYR A 31 5.58 13.42 3.83
N GLN A 32 5.95 14.70 3.89
CA GLN A 32 5.84 15.48 5.13
C GLN A 32 4.40 15.56 5.63
N ALA A 33 3.44 15.69 4.72
CA ALA A 33 2.02 15.68 5.09
C ALA A 33 1.56 14.29 5.53
N GLN A 34 2.06 13.21 4.92
CA GLN A 34 1.85 11.82 5.34
C GLN A 34 2.40 11.59 6.75
N ASP A 35 3.65 11.98 7.04
CA ASP A 35 4.24 11.85 8.38
C ASP A 35 3.40 12.56 9.44
N ALA A 36 2.93 13.77 9.12
CA ALA A 36 2.05 14.51 10.01
C ALA A 36 0.67 13.85 10.18
N LEU A 37 0.15 13.18 9.14
CA LEU A 37 -1.07 12.38 9.22
C LEU A 37 -0.87 11.16 10.12
N VAL A 38 0.19 10.39 9.88
CA VAL A 38 0.55 9.20 10.66
C VAL A 38 0.70 9.55 12.14
N ALA A 39 1.43 10.63 12.44
CA ALA A 39 1.55 11.12 13.82
C ALA A 39 0.19 11.49 14.44
N ALA A 40 -0.70 12.11 13.67
CA ALA A 40 -2.02 12.55 14.14
C ALA A 40 -3.04 11.39 14.24
N MET A 41 -2.82 10.26 13.57
CA MET A 41 -3.58 9.02 13.76
C MET A 41 -3.38 8.48 15.16
N GLY A 42 -2.15 8.54 15.68
CA GLY A 42 -1.82 8.09 17.03
C GLY A 42 -1.92 6.57 17.23
N GLU A 43 -1.86 5.81 16.14
CA GLU A 43 -1.90 4.35 16.13
C GLU A 43 -0.51 3.77 15.88
N PRO A 44 -0.20 2.57 16.41
CA PRO A 44 1.05 1.89 16.11
C PRO A 44 1.15 1.55 14.61
N VAL A 45 2.31 1.84 14.03
CA VAL A 45 2.65 1.43 12.67
C VAL A 45 3.01 -0.06 12.68
N ALA A 46 2.35 -0.83 11.85
CA ALA A 46 2.57 -2.28 11.70
C ALA A 46 3.42 -2.62 10.48
N GLY A 47 3.50 -1.74 9.50
CA GLY A 47 4.26 -1.94 8.28
C GLY A 47 3.98 -0.88 7.23
N TYR A 48 4.35 -1.22 6.00
CA TYR A 48 4.22 -0.33 4.85
C TYR A 48 3.69 -1.10 3.65
N LYS A 49 2.99 -0.41 2.75
CA LYS A 49 2.64 -0.89 1.42
C LYS A 49 3.41 -0.09 0.37
N LEU A 50 3.63 -0.69 -0.77
CA LEU A 50 4.25 -0.03 -1.91
C LEU A 50 3.19 0.13 -3.01
N GLY A 51 2.94 1.37 -3.44
CA GLY A 51 2.13 1.65 -4.61
C GLY A 51 2.98 1.85 -5.85
N ALA A 52 2.39 1.71 -7.04
CA ALA A 52 3.04 1.85 -8.33
C ALA A 52 4.21 0.88 -8.55
N THR A 53 4.03 -0.37 -8.16
CA THR A 53 4.98 -1.47 -8.36
C THR A 53 4.87 -2.14 -9.74
N SER A 54 4.01 -1.64 -10.61
CA SER A 54 3.89 -2.10 -12.01
C SER A 54 3.94 -0.93 -13.00
N PRO A 55 4.36 -1.16 -14.26
CA PRO A 55 4.36 -0.11 -15.28
C PRO A 55 2.98 0.53 -15.49
N GLY A 56 1.91 -0.27 -15.45
CA GLY A 56 0.54 0.25 -15.57
C GLY A 56 0.13 1.13 -14.40
N ALA A 57 0.50 0.76 -13.18
CA ALA A 57 0.25 1.59 -12.01
C ALA A 57 1.08 2.88 -12.06
N GLN A 58 2.36 2.81 -12.49
CA GLN A 58 3.18 4.00 -12.67
C GLN A 58 2.57 5.00 -13.67
N GLU A 59 2.00 4.51 -14.75
CA GLU A 59 1.27 5.35 -15.71
C GLU A 59 0.03 6.02 -15.07
N ILE A 60 -0.77 5.26 -14.32
CA ILE A 60 -1.97 5.77 -13.62
C ILE A 60 -1.62 6.91 -12.67
N PHE A 61 -0.55 6.76 -11.89
CA PHE A 61 -0.10 7.77 -10.91
C PHE A 61 0.82 8.83 -11.52
N SER A 62 1.24 8.66 -12.80
CA SER A 62 2.22 9.53 -13.49
C SER A 62 3.54 9.63 -12.72
N VAL A 63 4.08 8.49 -12.29
CA VAL A 63 5.35 8.35 -11.58
C VAL A 63 6.27 7.38 -12.31
N ASP A 64 7.56 7.39 -11.98
CA ASP A 64 8.59 6.49 -12.55
C ASP A 64 9.19 5.53 -11.51
N LYS A 65 8.66 5.53 -10.30
CA LYS A 65 9.11 4.71 -9.17
C LYS A 65 7.95 4.40 -8.22
N PRO A 66 8.06 3.34 -7.41
CA PRO A 66 7.11 3.07 -6.33
C PRO A 66 7.07 4.19 -5.28
N PHE A 67 5.95 4.26 -4.59
CA PHE A 67 5.75 5.12 -3.43
C PHE A 67 5.25 4.32 -2.22
N VAL A 68 5.35 4.91 -1.03
CA VAL A 68 5.08 4.24 0.24
C VAL A 68 3.79 4.76 0.87
N GLY A 69 2.97 3.85 1.37
CA GLY A 69 1.87 4.11 2.31
C GLY A 69 2.09 3.38 3.63
N THR A 70 1.49 3.87 4.71
CA THR A 70 1.63 3.34 6.05
C THR A 70 0.49 2.42 6.39
N LEU A 71 0.79 1.26 6.97
CA LEU A 71 -0.18 0.33 7.50
C LEU A 71 -0.14 0.36 9.03
N PHE A 72 -1.28 0.65 9.65
CA PHE A 72 -1.43 0.62 11.10
C PHE A 72 -1.82 -0.78 11.58
N GLU A 73 -1.66 -1.06 12.88
CA GLU A 73 -2.13 -2.35 13.43
C GLU A 73 -3.62 -2.58 13.17
N SER A 74 -4.45 -1.54 13.23
CA SER A 74 -5.88 -1.61 12.92
C SER A 74 -6.19 -1.86 11.43
N SER A 75 -5.21 -1.63 10.54
CA SER A 75 -5.31 -1.90 9.09
C SER A 75 -5.09 -3.37 8.74
N LEU A 76 -4.42 -4.14 9.62
CA LEU A 76 -4.12 -5.54 9.37
C LEU A 76 -5.30 -6.44 9.75
N LEU A 77 -5.90 -7.08 8.78
CA LEU A 77 -7.04 -7.96 8.96
C LEU A 77 -6.64 -9.42 8.76
N GLN A 78 -7.33 -10.31 9.45
CA GLN A 78 -7.11 -11.74 9.31
C GLN A 78 -7.85 -12.30 8.09
N ASN A 79 -7.35 -13.41 7.55
CA ASN A 79 -8.03 -14.14 6.48
C ASN A 79 -9.50 -14.43 6.86
N GLY A 80 -10.42 -14.18 5.92
CA GLY A 80 -11.87 -14.30 6.14
C GLY A 80 -12.53 -13.06 6.78
N ALA A 81 -11.77 -11.98 7.02
CA ALA A 81 -12.33 -10.72 7.50
C ALA A 81 -13.38 -10.15 6.54
N THR A 82 -14.30 -9.39 7.10
CA THR A 82 -15.29 -8.64 6.33
C THR A 82 -14.97 -7.15 6.40
N VAL A 83 -14.77 -6.54 5.24
CA VAL A 83 -14.70 -5.08 5.11
C VAL A 83 -16.08 -4.56 4.75
N ALA A 84 -16.66 -3.75 5.65
CA ALA A 84 -18.00 -3.21 5.42
C ALA A 84 -17.98 -2.20 4.26
N LYS A 85 -18.99 -2.25 3.39
CA LYS A 85 -19.14 -1.34 2.26
C LYS A 85 -19.08 0.15 2.64
N GLY A 86 -19.61 0.52 3.82
CA GLY A 86 -19.52 1.90 4.33
C GLY A 86 -18.21 2.23 5.06
N GLY A 87 -17.22 1.32 5.07
CA GLY A 87 -15.92 1.52 5.69
C GLY A 87 -14.82 2.01 4.76
N VAL A 88 -15.13 2.13 3.47
CA VAL A 88 -14.23 2.60 2.41
C VAL A 88 -14.98 3.46 1.41
N THR A 89 -14.26 4.32 0.72
CA THR A 89 -14.77 5.18 -0.37
C THR A 89 -14.43 4.62 -1.74
N LEU A 90 -13.30 3.89 -1.86
CA LEU A 90 -12.85 3.21 -3.06
C LEU A 90 -13.21 1.71 -3.00
N TYR A 91 -13.85 1.20 -4.05
CA TYR A 91 -14.20 -0.23 -4.16
C TYR A 91 -13.23 -0.95 -5.08
N ALA A 92 -12.01 -1.15 -4.59
CA ALA A 92 -10.95 -1.87 -5.28
C ALA A 92 -10.32 -2.91 -4.35
N VAL A 93 -9.72 -3.92 -4.93
CA VAL A 93 -8.88 -4.91 -4.23
C VAL A 93 -7.67 -5.23 -5.10
N GLU A 94 -6.53 -5.48 -4.45
CA GLU A 94 -5.26 -5.79 -5.10
C GLU A 94 -4.68 -7.06 -4.46
N ALA A 95 -4.06 -7.93 -5.26
CA ALA A 95 -3.38 -9.12 -4.76
C ALA A 95 -1.92 -8.76 -4.48
N GLU A 96 -1.42 -9.13 -3.29
CA GLU A 96 -0.15 -8.67 -2.78
C GLU A 96 0.75 -9.80 -2.30
N PHE A 97 2.06 -9.60 -2.46
CA PHE A 97 3.10 -10.35 -1.75
C PHE A 97 3.50 -9.57 -0.50
N VAL A 98 3.34 -10.18 0.66
CA VAL A 98 3.72 -9.56 1.94
C VAL A 98 4.95 -10.24 2.50
N PHE A 99 5.97 -9.45 2.80
CA PHE A 99 7.19 -9.89 3.45
C PHE A 99 7.20 -9.39 4.90
N ARG A 100 7.24 -10.32 5.86
CA ARG A 100 7.35 -9.99 7.27
C ARG A 100 8.80 -10.13 7.72
N PHE A 101 9.36 -9.04 8.21
CA PHE A 101 10.70 -9.04 8.76
C PHE A 101 10.78 -9.78 10.09
N SER A 102 11.87 -10.51 10.30
CA SER A 102 12.24 -11.16 11.55
C SER A 102 13.42 -10.48 12.25
N ALA A 103 14.02 -9.49 11.59
CA ALA A 103 15.08 -8.65 12.11
C ALA A 103 14.89 -7.21 11.64
N ASP A 104 15.41 -6.26 12.41
CA ASP A 104 15.41 -4.85 12.03
C ASP A 104 16.29 -4.59 10.81
N ILE A 105 15.88 -3.65 9.98
CA ILE A 105 16.66 -3.09 8.88
C ILE A 105 16.98 -1.63 9.25
N PRO A 106 18.12 -1.36 9.89
CA PRO A 106 18.44 -0.01 10.37
C PRO A 106 18.68 0.95 9.20
N ALA A 107 18.27 2.21 9.36
CA ALA A 107 18.51 3.23 8.37
C ALA A 107 20.03 3.43 8.13
N ARG A 108 20.43 3.50 6.85
CA ARG A 108 21.81 3.80 6.42
C ARG A 108 21.80 4.56 5.09
N ALA A 109 22.95 5.16 4.75
CA ALA A 109 23.10 5.93 3.52
C ALA A 109 23.12 5.06 2.26
N GLU A 110 23.70 3.87 2.34
CA GLU A 110 23.80 2.92 1.23
C GLU A 110 22.49 2.11 1.11
N ALA A 111 22.05 1.91 -0.14
CA ALA A 111 20.91 1.03 -0.41
C ALA A 111 21.19 -0.41 0.07
N TYR A 112 20.17 -1.07 0.57
CA TYR A 112 20.23 -2.51 0.86
C TYR A 112 20.14 -3.31 -0.45
N SER A 113 20.92 -4.38 -0.53
CA SER A 113 20.73 -5.37 -1.58
C SER A 113 19.49 -6.24 -1.30
N VAL A 114 18.96 -6.87 -2.35
CA VAL A 114 17.86 -7.84 -2.21
C VAL A 114 18.22 -8.95 -1.22
N ASP A 115 19.44 -9.48 -1.30
CA ASP A 115 19.91 -10.55 -0.39
C ASP A 115 19.92 -10.11 1.08
N GLU A 116 20.34 -8.88 1.38
CA GLU A 116 20.31 -8.33 2.74
C GLU A 116 18.87 -8.20 3.26
N VAL A 117 17.95 -7.70 2.42
CA VAL A 117 16.53 -7.56 2.79
C VAL A 117 15.90 -8.94 2.98
N MET A 118 16.19 -9.90 2.08
CA MET A 118 15.68 -11.28 2.19
C MET A 118 16.26 -12.01 3.40
N ALA A 119 17.50 -11.74 3.81
CA ALA A 119 18.06 -12.28 5.04
C ALA A 119 17.35 -11.80 6.31
N ALA A 120 16.84 -10.56 6.31
CA ALA A 120 16.05 -10.01 7.39
C ALA A 120 14.57 -10.46 7.36
N THR A 121 14.10 -11.01 6.23
CA THR A 121 12.72 -11.44 6.04
C THR A 121 12.50 -12.82 6.66
N GLY A 122 11.54 -12.94 7.56
CA GLY A 122 11.19 -14.21 8.23
C GLY A 122 10.10 -14.99 7.51
N GLN A 123 9.09 -14.32 6.98
CA GLN A 123 7.92 -14.96 6.36
C GLN A 123 7.50 -14.22 5.09
N MET A 124 6.88 -14.97 4.19
CA MET A 124 6.11 -14.42 3.06
C MET A 124 4.68 -14.94 3.14
N MET A 125 3.73 -14.06 2.82
CA MET A 125 2.30 -14.36 2.83
C MET A 125 1.65 -13.75 1.59
N PRO A 126 0.65 -14.41 0.96
CA PRO A 126 -0.25 -13.72 0.07
C PRO A 126 -1.16 -12.79 0.88
N ALA A 127 -1.59 -11.70 0.29
CA ALA A 127 -2.58 -10.83 0.89
C ALA A 127 -3.51 -10.22 -0.14
N ILE A 128 -4.57 -9.59 0.35
CA ILE A 128 -5.44 -8.73 -0.43
C ILE A 128 -5.36 -7.34 0.19
N GLU A 129 -4.85 -6.37 -0.54
CA GLU A 129 -5.00 -4.97 -0.19
C GLU A 129 -6.41 -4.49 -0.56
N VAL A 130 -7.00 -3.68 0.31
CA VAL A 130 -8.20 -2.90 0.05
C VAL A 130 -7.77 -1.45 0.14
N PRO A 131 -7.29 -0.85 -0.95
CA PRO A 131 -6.90 0.55 -0.96
C PRO A 131 -8.08 1.46 -0.74
N ASP A 132 -7.83 2.67 -0.25
CA ASP A 132 -8.87 3.68 -0.09
C ASP A 132 -8.30 5.08 -0.29
N THR A 133 -9.13 6.04 -0.66
CA THR A 133 -8.72 7.42 -0.85
C THR A 133 -9.72 8.39 -0.25
N ARG A 134 -9.21 9.47 0.30
CA ARG A 134 -10.00 10.60 0.80
C ARG A 134 -10.10 11.73 -0.24
N LEU A 135 -9.58 11.48 -1.46
CA LEU A 135 -9.62 12.43 -2.57
C LEU A 135 -10.60 11.95 -3.64
N SER A 136 -11.56 12.78 -4.04
CA SER A 136 -12.59 12.43 -5.03
C SER A 136 -12.01 12.05 -6.40
N GLU A 137 -10.86 12.63 -6.77
CA GLU A 137 -10.15 12.30 -8.00
C GLU A 137 -9.26 11.04 -7.88
N GLY A 138 -9.10 10.50 -6.65
CA GLY A 138 -8.28 9.32 -6.40
C GLY A 138 -6.85 9.47 -6.94
N PRO A 139 -6.34 8.48 -7.71
CA PRO A 139 -5.00 8.55 -8.29
C PRO A 139 -4.73 9.80 -9.13
N LYS A 140 -5.76 10.40 -9.73
CA LYS A 140 -5.64 11.58 -10.60
C LYS A 140 -5.45 12.90 -9.83
N ALA A 141 -5.56 12.88 -8.51
CA ALA A 141 -5.30 14.06 -7.67
C ALA A 141 -3.85 14.57 -7.75
N GLY A 142 -2.96 13.78 -8.34
CA GLY A 142 -1.52 14.03 -8.45
C GLY A 142 -0.73 13.46 -7.27
N ILE A 143 0.47 12.97 -7.55
CA ILE A 143 1.27 12.16 -6.61
C ILE A 143 1.48 12.87 -5.27
N ALA A 144 1.74 14.16 -5.22
CA ALA A 144 1.94 14.88 -3.97
C ALA A 144 0.70 14.80 -3.04
N GLN A 145 -0.52 14.88 -3.59
CA GLN A 145 -1.74 14.73 -2.80
C GLN A 145 -2.01 13.26 -2.45
N VAL A 146 -1.69 12.32 -3.35
CA VAL A 146 -1.77 10.88 -3.11
C VAL A 146 -0.89 10.48 -1.92
N LEU A 147 0.35 10.97 -1.87
CA LEU A 147 1.26 10.75 -0.74
C LEU A 147 0.71 11.34 0.55
N ALA A 148 0.19 12.57 0.51
CA ALA A 148 -0.45 13.20 1.67
C ALA A 148 -1.70 12.45 2.15
N ASP A 149 -2.32 11.64 1.28
CA ASP A 149 -3.43 10.72 1.55
C ASP A 149 -2.95 9.30 1.86
N ASP A 150 -1.75 9.19 2.44
CA ASP A 150 -1.09 7.95 2.85
C ASP A 150 -0.92 6.92 1.71
N GLY A 151 -0.65 7.37 0.49
CA GLY A 151 -0.45 6.48 -0.65
C GLY A 151 -1.63 5.54 -0.92
N LEU A 152 -2.85 5.96 -0.60
CA LEU A 152 -4.08 5.17 -0.68
C LEU A 152 -4.11 3.94 0.25
N ALA A 153 -3.27 3.85 1.25
CA ALA A 153 -3.27 2.75 2.22
C ALA A 153 -4.58 2.73 3.04
N ARG A 154 -5.15 1.52 3.25
CA ARG A 154 -6.32 1.35 4.12
C ARG A 154 -6.32 0.03 4.86
N TYR A 155 -6.62 -1.09 4.20
CA TYR A 155 -6.65 -2.41 4.83
C TYR A 155 -5.81 -3.42 4.07
N LEU A 156 -5.20 -4.33 4.81
CA LEU A 156 -4.46 -5.47 4.28
C LEU A 156 -4.97 -6.75 4.94
N VAL A 157 -5.63 -7.61 4.17
CA VAL A 157 -6.12 -8.91 4.63
C VAL A 157 -5.01 -9.93 4.42
N LEU A 158 -4.41 -10.38 5.51
CA LEU A 158 -3.26 -11.29 5.48
C LEU A 158 -3.70 -12.74 5.31
N GLY A 159 -3.10 -13.43 4.35
CA GLY A 159 -3.16 -14.88 4.22
C GLY A 159 -2.23 -15.59 5.21
N SER A 160 -2.16 -16.92 5.11
CA SER A 160 -1.24 -17.72 5.90
C SER A 160 0.18 -17.63 5.37
N PRO A 161 1.22 -17.71 6.23
CA PRO A 161 2.59 -17.85 5.78
C PRO A 161 2.77 -19.05 4.85
N VAL A 162 3.59 -18.87 3.81
CA VAL A 162 3.88 -19.89 2.81
C VAL A 162 5.17 -20.61 3.19
N GLU A 163 5.11 -21.91 3.35
CA GLU A 163 6.29 -22.74 3.57
C GLU A 163 7.14 -22.85 2.28
N GLY A 164 8.46 -22.81 2.42
CA GLY A 164 9.38 -22.96 1.28
C GLY A 164 9.37 -21.78 0.29
N TRP A 165 8.81 -20.65 0.64
CA TRP A 165 8.68 -19.49 -0.25
C TRP A 165 10.02 -18.97 -0.81
N ARG A 166 11.14 -19.20 -0.10
CA ARG A 166 12.47 -18.76 -0.54
C ARG A 166 12.96 -19.49 -1.78
N ASP A 167 12.52 -20.72 -1.97
CA ASP A 167 12.89 -21.58 -3.11
C ASP A 167 11.88 -21.47 -4.26
N ALA A 168 10.80 -20.69 -4.07
CA ALA A 168 9.80 -20.48 -5.10
C ALA A 168 10.29 -19.49 -6.17
N ASP A 169 9.92 -19.76 -7.41
CA ASP A 169 10.08 -18.82 -8.52
C ASP A 169 8.93 -17.78 -8.42
N LEU A 170 9.18 -16.74 -7.62
CA LEU A 170 8.14 -15.72 -7.37
C LEU A 170 7.78 -14.92 -8.63
N PRO A 171 8.72 -14.53 -9.51
CA PRO A 171 8.38 -13.89 -10.77
C PRO A 171 7.39 -14.69 -11.63
N GLU A 172 7.60 -16.00 -11.76
CA GLU A 172 6.76 -16.89 -12.58
C GLU A 172 5.51 -17.40 -11.80
N HIS A 173 5.39 -17.07 -10.51
CA HIS A 173 4.26 -17.53 -9.70
C HIS A 173 2.94 -16.93 -10.19
N PRO A 174 1.96 -17.75 -10.62
CA PRO A 174 0.68 -17.24 -11.10
C PRO A 174 -0.13 -16.67 -9.94
N VAL A 175 -0.74 -15.52 -10.17
CA VAL A 175 -1.62 -14.82 -9.22
C VAL A 175 -3.00 -14.63 -9.86
N ALA A 176 -4.06 -14.89 -9.11
CA ALA A 176 -5.42 -14.64 -9.58
C ALA A 176 -6.30 -14.10 -8.46
N ILE A 177 -7.11 -13.10 -8.78
CA ILE A 177 -8.21 -12.65 -7.91
C ILE A 177 -9.52 -13.28 -8.40
N ARG A 178 -10.25 -13.88 -7.47
CA ARG A 178 -11.57 -14.43 -7.75
C ARG A 178 -12.64 -13.71 -6.94
N ALA A 179 -13.74 -13.37 -7.60
CA ALA A 179 -14.92 -12.78 -6.96
C ALA A 179 -16.14 -13.68 -7.26
N ASN A 180 -16.85 -14.10 -6.21
CA ASN A 180 -18.03 -14.98 -6.32
C ASN A 180 -17.76 -16.29 -7.09
N GLY A 181 -16.52 -16.80 -7.02
CA GLY A 181 -16.10 -18.03 -7.70
C GLY A 181 -15.56 -17.83 -9.12
N GLU A 182 -15.70 -16.65 -9.69
CA GLU A 182 -15.20 -16.31 -11.03
C GLU A 182 -13.85 -15.57 -10.93
N THR A 183 -12.91 -15.88 -11.83
CA THR A 183 -11.65 -15.14 -11.94
C THR A 183 -11.92 -13.78 -12.57
N VAL A 184 -11.55 -12.72 -11.85
CA VAL A 184 -11.74 -11.31 -12.29
C VAL A 184 -10.43 -10.62 -12.66
N SER A 185 -9.29 -11.15 -12.22
CA SER A 185 -7.97 -10.66 -12.60
C SER A 185 -6.96 -11.80 -12.53
N GLU A 186 -5.96 -11.78 -13.41
CA GLU A 186 -4.85 -12.73 -13.46
C GLU A 186 -3.54 -11.99 -13.75
N GLY A 187 -2.44 -12.53 -13.22
CA GLY A 187 -1.09 -12.02 -13.42
C GLY A 187 -0.05 -13.00 -12.90
N SER A 188 1.15 -12.50 -12.69
CA SER A 188 2.23 -13.23 -12.03
C SER A 188 3.05 -12.30 -11.15
N GLY A 189 3.96 -12.86 -10.36
CA GLY A 189 4.86 -12.06 -9.54
C GLY A 189 5.74 -11.10 -10.34
N ALA A 190 6.00 -11.38 -11.61
CA ALA A 190 6.74 -10.47 -12.49
C ALA A 190 6.04 -9.12 -12.71
N ASN A 191 4.74 -8.99 -12.41
CA ASN A 191 4.03 -7.72 -12.46
C ASN A 191 4.60 -6.71 -11.44
N GLU A 192 5.23 -7.19 -10.36
CA GLU A 192 5.89 -6.40 -9.33
C GLU A 192 7.32 -6.02 -9.77
N LEU A 193 7.44 -5.11 -10.75
CA LEU A 193 8.71 -4.62 -11.31
C LEU A 193 9.67 -5.74 -11.75
N GLY A 194 9.13 -6.90 -12.12
CA GLY A 194 9.87 -8.07 -12.60
C GLY A 194 10.16 -9.12 -11.52
N ASP A 195 10.21 -8.75 -10.25
CA ASP A 195 10.39 -9.66 -9.10
C ASP A 195 9.81 -9.02 -7.84
N PRO A 196 8.92 -9.68 -7.10
CA PRO A 196 8.34 -9.13 -5.86
C PRO A 196 9.32 -9.02 -4.69
N ARG A 197 10.56 -9.54 -4.84
CA ARG A 197 11.62 -9.45 -3.81
C ARG A 197 12.38 -8.16 -3.82
#